data_20799fcac074bbf6ad54508f3c08ade3
#
_entry.id   20799fcac074bbf6ad54508f3c08ade3
#
_cell.length_a   1.000
_cell.length_b   1.000
_cell.length_c   1.000
_cell.angle_alpha   90.00
_cell.angle_beta   90.00
_cell.angle_gamma   90.00
#
_symmetry.space_group_name_H-M   'P 1'
#
loop_
_entity.id
_entity.type
_entity.pdbx_description
1 polymer ?
#
loop_
_entity_poly.entity_id
_entity_poly.type
_entity_poly.pdbx_seq_one_letter_code
_entity_poly.pdbx_strand_id
1 'polypeptide(L)'
;VCLIPEIPYDINSVSKNILQRRDNGKEFSIVVVAEGALSKEEAKLDKKAFKKARMNMEQSIGYRVAKELENATGLESRVSVLGYLQRGGTPSPYDRVLATRFGTAAADMLAKEDFGKLVAINNNKIVGIPLEMCAGKVKNITLDDPLIQTGRSVGLCFGD
;
A
#
# COMPACT_ATOMS: atom_id res chain seq x y z
N VAL A 1 -7.83 8.79 7.30
CA VAL A 1 -8.20 8.11 6.06
C VAL A 1 -7.03 7.28 5.57
N CYS A 2 -7.28 6.11 5.00
CA CYS A 2 -6.26 5.25 4.41
C CYS A 2 -6.75 4.70 3.06
N LEU A 3 -6.11 5.12 1.97
CA LEU A 3 -6.46 4.72 0.60
C LEU A 3 -5.50 3.64 0.12
N ILE A 4 -6.03 2.45 -0.17
CA ILE A 4 -5.26 1.27 -0.57
C ILE A 4 -5.76 0.74 -1.92
N PRO A 5 -4.93 -0.02 -2.67
CA PRO A 5 -5.30 -0.53 -3.99
C PRO A 5 -6.52 -1.44 -3.99
N GLU A 6 -6.68 -2.21 -2.91
CA GLU A 6 -7.72 -3.23 -2.78
C GLU A 6 -9.11 -2.67 -2.51
N ILE A 7 -9.20 -1.39 -2.08
CA ILE A 7 -10.46 -0.69 -1.82
C ILE A 7 -10.48 0.57 -2.69
N PRO A 8 -11.12 0.52 -3.88
CA PRO A 8 -11.25 1.70 -4.73
C PRO A 8 -12.00 2.83 -4.03
N TYR A 9 -11.37 4.00 -3.95
CA TYR A 9 -11.93 5.13 -3.23
C TYR A 9 -12.88 5.98 -4.08
N ASP A 10 -13.86 6.60 -3.41
CA ASP A 10 -14.67 7.70 -3.90
C ASP A 10 -14.24 8.98 -3.18
N ILE A 11 -13.80 9.98 -3.93
CA ILE A 11 -13.35 11.24 -3.36
C ILE A 11 -14.45 11.95 -2.55
N ASN A 12 -15.73 11.76 -2.92
CA ASN A 12 -16.86 12.33 -2.19
C ASN A 12 -17.02 11.68 -0.81
N SER A 13 -16.85 10.35 -0.72
CA SER A 13 -16.85 9.64 0.57
C SER A 13 -15.72 10.13 1.47
N VAL A 14 -14.51 10.28 0.92
CA VAL A 14 -13.34 10.79 1.64
C VAL A 14 -13.59 12.22 2.13
N SER A 15 -14.05 13.09 1.24
CA SER A 15 -14.33 14.50 1.54
C SER A 15 -15.40 14.65 2.64
N LYS A 16 -16.47 13.88 2.55
CA LYS A 16 -17.52 13.85 3.58
C LYS A 16 -16.96 13.45 4.94
N ASN A 17 -16.11 12.42 5.00
CA ASN A 17 -15.47 12.00 6.24
C ASN A 17 -14.59 13.12 6.84
N ILE A 18 -13.78 13.79 6.00
CA ILE A 18 -12.90 14.88 6.42
C ILE A 18 -13.73 16.06 6.98
N LEU A 19 -14.78 16.48 6.25
CA LEU A 19 -15.65 17.57 6.68
C LEU A 19 -16.37 17.23 7.99
N GLN A 20 -16.89 16.01 8.12
CA GLN A 20 -17.53 15.56 9.36
C GLN A 20 -16.55 15.56 10.54
N ARG A 21 -15.29 15.17 10.32
CA ARG A 21 -14.25 15.26 11.36
C ARG A 21 -13.99 16.69 11.79
N ARG A 22 -13.90 17.63 10.84
CA ARG A 22 -13.76 19.06 11.11
C ARG A 22 -14.94 19.59 11.92
N ASP A 23 -16.16 19.26 11.52
CA ASP A 23 -17.38 19.71 12.19
C ASP A 23 -17.48 19.13 13.63
N ASN A 24 -16.86 17.98 13.87
CA ASN A 24 -16.68 17.39 15.20
C ASN A 24 -15.46 17.95 15.96
N GLY A 25 -14.91 19.10 15.55
CA GLY A 25 -13.83 19.80 16.25
C GLY A 25 -12.43 19.24 16.04
N LYS A 26 -12.21 18.44 14.99
CA LYS A 26 -10.85 17.97 14.64
C LYS A 26 -10.18 19.00 13.71
N GLU A 27 -9.10 19.61 14.18
CA GLU A 27 -8.40 20.70 13.47
C GLU A 27 -7.71 20.23 12.17
N PHE A 28 -7.31 18.97 12.09
CA PHE A 28 -6.68 18.39 10.90
C PHE A 28 -7.08 16.96 10.65
N SER A 29 -6.86 16.53 9.43
CA SER A 29 -7.00 15.11 9.00
C SER A 29 -5.75 14.64 8.30
N ILE A 30 -5.34 13.40 8.57
CA ILE A 30 -4.25 12.73 7.86
C ILE A 30 -4.87 11.76 6.86
N VAL A 31 -4.44 11.87 5.60
CA VAL A 31 -4.80 10.96 4.52
C VAL A 31 -3.57 10.22 4.07
N VAL A 32 -3.51 8.93 4.33
CA VAL A 32 -2.44 8.05 3.86
C VAL A 32 -2.87 7.45 2.53
N VAL A 33 -2.03 7.61 1.50
CA VAL A 33 -2.34 7.16 0.13
C VAL A 33 -1.26 6.20 -0.33
N ALA A 34 -1.64 4.95 -0.59
CA ALA A 34 -0.73 4.00 -1.21
C ALA A 34 -0.49 4.37 -2.68
N GLU A 35 0.71 4.15 -3.20
CA GLU A 35 1.06 4.43 -4.60
C GLU A 35 0.11 3.74 -5.60
N GLY A 36 -0.35 2.56 -5.27
CA GLY A 36 -1.29 1.78 -6.07
C GLY A 36 -2.77 2.07 -5.82
N ALA A 37 -3.12 3.04 -4.95
CA ALA A 37 -4.52 3.36 -4.68
C ALA A 37 -5.27 3.76 -5.96
N LEU A 38 -6.54 3.35 -6.07
CA LEU A 38 -7.39 3.53 -7.26
C LEU A 38 -8.65 4.29 -6.89
N SER A 39 -9.09 5.21 -7.74
CA SER A 39 -10.47 5.69 -7.65
C SER A 39 -11.46 4.64 -8.16
N LYS A 40 -12.74 4.78 -7.80
CA LYS A 40 -13.80 3.91 -8.34
C LYS A 40 -13.91 3.98 -9.86
N GLU A 41 -13.59 5.12 -10.47
CA GLU A 41 -13.54 5.32 -11.91
C GLU A 41 -12.37 4.55 -12.53
N GLU A 42 -11.18 4.67 -11.94
CA GLU A 42 -9.98 3.96 -12.40
C GLU A 42 -10.13 2.43 -12.29
N ALA A 43 -10.81 1.95 -11.26
CA ALA A 43 -11.06 0.52 -11.07
C ALA A 43 -11.95 -0.11 -12.15
N LYS A 44 -12.71 0.70 -12.91
CA LYS A 44 -13.52 0.27 -14.05
C LYS A 44 -12.74 0.20 -15.37
N LEU A 45 -11.54 0.77 -15.41
CA LEU A 45 -10.72 0.78 -16.64
C LEU A 45 -10.08 -0.59 -16.87
N ASP A 46 -9.94 -0.95 -18.15
CA ASP A 46 -9.11 -2.09 -18.52
C ASP A 46 -7.62 -1.81 -18.23
N LYS A 47 -6.80 -2.86 -18.16
CA LYS A 47 -5.37 -2.78 -17.83
C LYS A 47 -4.60 -1.83 -18.78
N LYS A 48 -4.99 -1.74 -20.06
CA LYS A 48 -4.30 -0.91 -21.05
C LYS A 48 -4.65 0.56 -20.88
N ALA A 49 -5.93 0.88 -20.70
CA ALA A 49 -6.41 2.23 -20.43
C ALA A 49 -5.87 2.75 -19.09
N PHE A 50 -5.89 1.91 -18.05
CA PHE A 50 -5.31 2.24 -16.74
C PHE A 50 -3.82 2.57 -16.83
N LYS A 51 -3.03 1.70 -17.50
CA LYS A 51 -1.59 1.95 -17.67
C LYS A 51 -1.32 3.25 -18.41
N LYS A 52 -2.10 3.55 -19.48
CA LYS A 52 -1.99 4.80 -20.24
C LYS A 52 -2.32 6.01 -19.36
N ALA A 53 -3.39 5.96 -18.58
CA ALA A 53 -3.77 7.03 -17.66
C ALA A 53 -2.66 7.33 -16.65
N ARG A 54 -2.06 6.28 -16.07
CA ARG A 54 -0.98 6.41 -15.07
C ARG A 54 0.36 6.87 -15.67
N MET A 55 0.69 6.48 -16.90
CA MET A 55 1.92 6.94 -17.56
C MET A 55 1.91 8.43 -17.87
N ASN A 56 0.73 9.03 -18.03
CA ASN A 56 0.56 10.46 -18.30
C ASN A 56 0.48 11.30 -17.00
N MET A 57 0.59 10.69 -15.84
CA MET A 57 0.63 11.43 -14.58
C MET A 57 2.04 11.96 -14.33
N GLU A 58 2.18 13.27 -14.38
CA GLU A 58 3.45 13.96 -14.07
C GLU A 58 3.82 13.90 -12.60
N GLN A 59 2.86 13.67 -11.71
CA GLN A 59 3.04 13.68 -10.26
C GLN A 59 2.50 12.40 -9.61
N SER A 60 3.00 12.10 -8.41
CA SER A 60 2.51 10.97 -7.63
C SER A 60 1.02 11.10 -7.31
N ILE A 61 0.37 9.96 -7.08
CA ILE A 61 -1.06 9.90 -6.71
C ILE A 61 -1.40 10.78 -5.49
N GLY A 62 -0.47 10.99 -4.57
CA GLY A 62 -0.66 11.83 -3.41
C GLY A 62 -1.00 13.28 -3.77
N TYR A 63 -0.33 13.85 -4.78
CA TYR A 63 -0.62 15.21 -5.27
C TYR A 63 -1.99 15.28 -5.95
N ARG A 64 -2.37 14.26 -6.73
CA ARG A 64 -3.69 14.20 -7.33
C ARG A 64 -4.79 14.17 -6.28
N VAL A 65 -4.70 13.26 -5.31
CA VAL A 65 -5.68 13.13 -4.23
C VAL A 65 -5.77 14.41 -3.42
N ALA A 66 -4.63 15.06 -3.12
CA ALA A 66 -4.62 16.34 -2.42
C ALA A 66 -5.42 17.40 -3.19
N LYS A 67 -5.18 17.54 -4.50
CA LYS A 67 -5.90 18.49 -5.35
C LYS A 67 -7.41 18.19 -5.44
N GLU A 68 -7.76 16.91 -5.57
CA GLU A 68 -9.17 16.47 -5.56
C GLU A 68 -9.85 16.83 -4.22
N LEU A 69 -9.16 16.62 -3.10
CA LEU A 69 -9.67 16.95 -1.76
C LEU A 69 -9.79 18.46 -1.55
N GLU A 70 -8.82 19.26 -1.96
CA GLU A 70 -8.90 20.72 -1.91
C GLU A 70 -10.10 21.25 -2.68
N ASN A 71 -10.31 20.74 -3.90
CA ASN A 71 -11.45 21.13 -4.72
C ASN A 71 -12.80 20.74 -4.08
N ALA A 72 -12.87 19.59 -3.40
CA ALA A 72 -14.10 19.06 -2.83
C ALA A 72 -14.42 19.61 -1.43
N THR A 73 -13.39 20.01 -0.67
CA THR A 73 -13.57 20.44 0.74
C THR A 73 -13.29 21.91 0.99
N GLY A 74 -12.55 22.57 0.09
CA GLY A 74 -12.03 23.93 0.30
C GLY A 74 -10.92 24.01 1.37
N LEU A 75 -10.41 22.88 1.85
CA LEU A 75 -9.35 22.83 2.85
C LEU A 75 -7.98 22.72 2.20
N GLU A 76 -7.00 23.48 2.70
CA GLU A 76 -5.60 23.39 2.25
C GLU A 76 -5.02 21.99 2.54
N SER A 77 -4.32 21.42 1.58
CA SER A 77 -3.64 20.13 1.71
C SER A 77 -2.13 20.28 1.55
N ARG A 78 -1.38 19.54 2.32
CA ARG A 78 0.09 19.46 2.20
C ARG A 78 0.50 18.03 1.95
N VAL A 79 1.31 17.81 0.90
CA VAL A 79 1.72 16.47 0.48
C VAL A 79 3.15 16.20 0.93
N SER A 80 3.33 15.04 1.57
CA SER A 80 4.65 14.48 1.87
C SER A 80 4.78 13.14 1.18
N VAL A 81 5.68 13.03 0.19
CA VAL A 81 5.97 11.77 -0.49
C VAL A 81 7.08 11.07 0.28
N LEU A 82 6.74 10.04 1.03
CA LEU A 82 7.68 9.34 1.89
C LEU A 82 8.72 8.52 1.10
N GLY A 83 8.32 7.92 -0.03
CA GLY A 83 9.22 7.24 -0.95
C GLY A 83 10.28 6.39 -0.24
N TYR A 84 11.55 6.71 -0.45
CA TYR A 84 12.68 6.00 0.14
C TYR A 84 12.80 6.12 1.67
N LEU A 85 12.16 7.10 2.29
CA LEU A 85 12.10 7.21 3.76
C LEU A 85 11.51 5.94 4.40
N GLN A 86 10.53 5.32 3.73
CA GLN A 86 9.92 4.06 4.16
C GLN A 86 10.89 2.88 4.19
N ARG A 87 12.00 2.98 3.44
CA ARG A 87 13.01 1.93 3.30
C ARG A 87 14.32 2.31 4.00
N GLY A 88 14.37 3.46 4.63
CA GLY A 88 15.52 3.96 5.36
C GLY A 88 15.52 3.54 6.82
N GLY A 89 16.57 3.96 7.52
CA GLY A 89 16.77 3.71 8.94
C GLY A 89 17.63 2.49 9.25
N THR A 90 17.99 2.37 10.52
CA THR A 90 18.79 1.23 11.01
C THR A 90 17.90 0.00 11.15
N PRO A 91 18.31 -1.17 10.58
CA PRO A 91 17.56 -2.41 10.73
C PRO A 91 17.40 -2.81 12.20
N SER A 92 16.23 -3.31 12.55
CA SER A 92 15.98 -3.86 13.89
C SER A 92 16.77 -5.16 14.11
N PRO A 93 16.93 -5.63 15.35
CA PRO A 93 17.51 -6.95 15.63
C PRO A 93 16.78 -8.08 14.89
N TYR A 94 15.45 -8.00 14.78
CA TYR A 94 14.66 -8.95 14.01
C TYR A 94 15.04 -8.98 12.53
N ASP A 95 15.15 -7.81 11.89
CA ASP A 95 15.54 -7.71 10.49
C ASP A 95 16.91 -8.32 10.23
N ARG A 96 17.88 -8.07 11.14
CA ARG A 96 19.24 -8.60 11.05
C ARG A 96 19.27 -10.13 11.14
N VAL A 97 18.55 -10.69 12.12
CA VAL A 97 18.44 -12.15 12.28
C VAL A 97 17.75 -12.77 11.08
N LEU A 98 16.65 -12.17 10.62
CA LEU A 98 15.90 -12.66 9.45
C LEU A 98 16.74 -12.64 8.19
N ALA A 99 17.46 -11.53 7.92
CA ALA A 99 18.36 -11.41 6.78
C ALA A 99 19.48 -12.46 6.83
N THR A 100 20.08 -12.71 8.00
CA THR A 100 21.08 -13.75 8.19
C THR A 100 20.50 -15.13 7.88
N ARG A 101 19.31 -15.45 8.39
CA ARG A 101 18.62 -16.72 8.12
C ARG A 101 18.33 -16.90 6.61
N PHE A 102 17.91 -15.83 5.93
CA PHE A 102 17.69 -15.90 4.47
C PHE A 102 18.99 -16.11 3.72
N GLY A 103 20.06 -15.38 4.08
CA GLY A 103 21.37 -15.50 3.44
C GLY A 103 21.98 -16.89 3.60
N THR A 104 21.96 -17.45 4.80
CA THR A 104 22.47 -18.82 5.05
C THR A 104 21.66 -19.88 4.29
N ALA A 105 20.33 -19.78 4.27
CA ALA A 105 19.49 -20.70 3.52
C ALA A 105 19.71 -20.61 2.00
N ALA A 106 19.91 -19.38 1.49
CA ALA A 106 20.26 -19.21 0.07
C ALA A 106 21.62 -19.84 -0.28
N ALA A 107 22.62 -19.67 0.59
CA ALA A 107 23.93 -20.30 0.41
C ALA A 107 23.84 -21.83 0.44
N ASP A 108 23.05 -22.40 1.37
CA ASP A 108 22.82 -23.83 1.45
C ASP A 108 22.12 -24.40 0.21
N MET A 109 21.14 -23.67 -0.35
CA MET A 109 20.48 -24.04 -1.61
C MET A 109 21.46 -24.01 -2.76
N LEU A 110 22.30 -22.97 -2.84
CA LEU A 110 23.32 -22.84 -3.86
C LEU A 110 24.34 -24.01 -3.78
N ALA A 111 24.81 -24.35 -2.59
CA ALA A 111 25.74 -25.45 -2.37
C ALA A 111 25.16 -26.82 -2.75
N LYS A 112 23.83 -26.97 -2.69
CA LYS A 112 23.09 -28.17 -3.09
C LYS A 112 22.63 -28.15 -4.56
N GLU A 113 23.01 -27.13 -5.33
CA GLU A 113 22.56 -26.89 -6.70
C GLU A 113 21.01 -26.82 -6.82
N ASP A 114 20.32 -26.41 -5.75
CA ASP A 114 18.85 -26.28 -5.67
C ASP A 114 18.41 -24.90 -6.18
N PHE A 115 18.45 -24.71 -7.50
CA PHE A 115 18.19 -23.45 -8.20
C PHE A 115 16.70 -23.21 -8.48
N GLY A 116 16.41 -22.02 -8.99
CA GLY A 116 15.06 -21.64 -9.45
C GLY A 116 14.06 -21.39 -8.30
N LYS A 117 14.56 -21.11 -7.10
CA LYS A 117 13.74 -20.87 -5.91
C LYS A 117 13.97 -19.50 -5.29
N LEU A 118 12.94 -18.98 -4.66
CA LEU A 118 12.97 -17.82 -3.77
C LEU A 118 13.05 -18.32 -2.34
N VAL A 119 14.02 -17.83 -1.56
CA VAL A 119 14.04 -18.07 -0.11
C VAL A 119 12.95 -17.23 0.55
N ALA A 120 12.06 -17.87 1.27
CA ALA A 120 10.92 -17.23 1.91
C ALA A 120 10.72 -17.74 3.34
N ILE A 121 9.86 -17.06 4.10
CA ILE A 121 9.43 -17.51 5.42
C ILE A 121 7.97 -17.97 5.37
N ASN A 122 7.72 -19.16 5.88
CA ASN A 122 6.37 -19.70 6.03
C ASN A 122 6.25 -20.33 7.42
N ASN A 123 5.27 -19.88 8.22
CA ASN A 123 5.08 -20.34 9.61
C ASN A 123 6.39 -20.33 10.42
N ASN A 124 7.14 -19.22 10.34
CA ASN A 124 8.44 -19.00 11.01
C ASN A 124 9.57 -19.95 10.58
N LYS A 125 9.37 -20.74 9.53
CA LYS A 125 10.39 -21.60 8.91
C LYS A 125 10.88 -20.98 7.62
N ILE A 126 12.19 -21.11 7.35
CA ILE A 126 12.74 -20.72 6.06
C ILE A 126 12.49 -21.86 5.08
N VAL A 127 11.94 -21.50 3.91
CA VAL A 127 11.57 -22.45 2.85
C VAL A 127 12.02 -21.92 1.48
N GLY A 128 12.27 -22.82 0.54
CA GLY A 128 12.45 -22.51 -0.88
C GLY A 128 11.14 -22.61 -1.64
N ILE A 129 10.70 -21.52 -2.28
CA ILE A 129 9.49 -21.49 -3.10
C ILE A 129 9.90 -21.40 -4.56
N PRO A 130 9.40 -22.27 -5.47
CA PRO A 130 9.67 -22.16 -6.91
C PRO A 130 9.35 -20.78 -7.46
N LEU A 131 10.22 -20.19 -8.28
CA LEU A 131 10.02 -18.83 -8.83
C LEU A 131 8.75 -18.73 -9.66
N GLU A 132 8.32 -19.80 -10.33
CA GLU A 132 7.08 -19.84 -11.11
C GLU A 132 5.84 -19.62 -10.23
N MET A 133 5.91 -19.98 -8.96
CA MET A 133 4.81 -19.74 -8.00
C MET A 133 4.69 -18.28 -7.61
N CYS A 134 5.77 -17.50 -7.76
CA CYS A 134 5.84 -16.10 -7.36
C CYS A 134 5.71 -15.15 -8.56
N ALA A 135 6.14 -15.58 -9.75
CA ALA A 135 6.18 -14.75 -10.93
C ALA A 135 4.79 -14.22 -11.32
N GLY A 136 4.72 -12.91 -11.55
CA GLY A 136 3.48 -12.24 -11.96
C GLY A 136 2.37 -12.19 -10.92
N LYS A 137 2.64 -12.60 -9.68
CA LYS A 137 1.67 -12.55 -8.58
C LYS A 137 2.06 -11.44 -7.59
N VAL A 138 1.03 -10.73 -7.12
CA VAL A 138 1.14 -9.74 -6.05
C VAL A 138 0.31 -10.25 -4.87
N LYS A 139 0.87 -10.19 -3.67
CA LYS A 139 0.12 -10.51 -2.46
C LYS A 139 -0.74 -9.29 -2.09
N ASN A 140 -2.01 -9.35 -2.42
CA ASN A 140 -2.99 -8.35 -2.01
C ASN A 140 -3.53 -8.65 -0.62
N ILE A 141 -4.04 -7.61 0.04
CA ILE A 141 -4.81 -7.72 1.29
C ILE A 141 -6.25 -8.11 0.90
N THR A 142 -6.84 -9.05 1.61
CA THR A 142 -8.25 -9.40 1.40
C THR A 142 -9.16 -8.42 2.15
N LEU A 143 -10.39 -8.19 1.64
CA LEU A 143 -11.31 -7.22 2.24
C LEU A 143 -11.78 -7.63 3.66
N ASP A 144 -11.66 -8.89 3.99
CA ASP A 144 -11.95 -9.48 5.30
C ASP A 144 -10.72 -9.56 6.21
N ASP A 145 -9.58 -8.96 5.81
CA ASP A 145 -8.38 -8.91 6.63
C ASP A 145 -8.69 -8.27 8.00
N PRO A 146 -8.26 -8.88 9.11
CA PRO A 146 -8.50 -8.36 10.46
C PRO A 146 -8.03 -6.91 10.66
N LEU A 147 -6.98 -6.46 9.97
CA LEU A 147 -6.50 -5.07 10.06
C LEU A 147 -7.48 -4.09 9.43
N ILE A 148 -8.14 -4.45 8.31
CA ILE A 148 -9.19 -3.62 7.71
C ILE A 148 -10.37 -3.51 8.67
N GLN A 149 -10.81 -4.62 9.23
CA GLN A 149 -11.92 -4.64 10.19
C GLN A 149 -11.59 -3.82 11.44
N THR A 150 -10.39 -3.99 11.99
CA THR A 150 -9.91 -3.18 13.12
C THR A 150 -9.88 -1.68 12.77
N GLY A 151 -9.34 -1.34 11.60
CA GLY A 151 -9.33 0.04 11.12
C GLY A 151 -10.73 0.64 11.07
N ARG A 152 -11.70 -0.06 10.49
CA ARG A 152 -13.11 0.38 10.45
C ARG A 152 -13.70 0.55 11.85
N SER A 153 -13.42 -0.37 12.77
CA SER A 153 -13.92 -0.34 14.15
C SER A 153 -13.43 0.88 14.93
N VAL A 154 -12.25 1.42 14.61
CA VAL A 154 -11.72 2.66 15.21
C VAL A 154 -12.05 3.91 14.38
N GLY A 155 -12.94 3.80 13.39
CA GLY A 155 -13.40 4.93 12.57
C GLY A 155 -12.45 5.33 11.45
N LEU A 156 -11.53 4.46 11.02
CA LEU A 156 -10.70 4.71 9.85
C LEU A 156 -11.54 4.59 8.58
N CYS A 157 -11.55 5.64 7.76
CA CYS A 157 -12.21 5.67 6.46
C CYS A 157 -11.26 5.13 5.39
N PHE A 158 -11.73 4.21 4.55
CA PHE A 158 -10.98 3.69 3.39
C PHE A 158 -11.44 4.31 2.05
N GLY A 159 -12.42 5.23 2.07
CA GLY A 159 -12.91 5.94 0.90
C GLY A 159 -14.01 5.22 0.13
N ASP A 160 -14.55 4.12 0.63
CA ASP A 160 -15.62 3.33 0.03
C ASP A 160 -17.03 3.77 0.41
#